data_bbc82a0a363009796f585ac2376cf2bc
#
_entry.id   bbc82a0a363009796f585ac2376cf2bc
#
_cell.length_a   1.000
_cell.length_b   1.000
_cell.length_c   1.000
_cell.angle_alpha   90.00
_cell.angle_beta   90.00
_cell.angle_gamma   90.00
#
_symmetry.space_group_name_H-M   'P 1'
#
loop_
_entity.id
_entity.type
_entity.pdbx_description
1 polymer ?
#
loop_
_entity_poly.entity_id
_entity_poly.type
_entity_poly.pdbx_seq_one_letter_code
_entity_poly.pdbx_strand_id
1 'polypeptide(L)'
;MKNKAGQLRYQSCSMNGNLLNSTFATMIKVNADNPQKVLKSIVNDPNQIIDWKDYQYSKALSTKDTIVYTQKVNDEPFYDNGGQIRFHLKNDYVQGYSQGHLDNLQTLRGARKTLSQKRALIWLYQYNKLPSNSTVESSNLAYSKMLTVNGNTVYIPTWVFEIKNNASGTIIYRRINAFTGAVMDDN
;
A
#
# COMPACT_ATOMS: atom_id res chain seq x y z
N MET A 1 -34.75 -19.67 -13.60
CA MET A 1 -34.27 -18.33 -13.21
C MET A 1 -32.75 -18.35 -13.24
N LYS A 2 -32.12 -17.66 -14.21
CA LYS A 2 -30.65 -17.56 -14.29
C LYS A 2 -30.18 -16.63 -13.18
N ASN A 3 -29.50 -17.16 -12.16
CA ASN A 3 -28.77 -16.33 -11.20
C ASN A 3 -27.74 -15.51 -11.98
N LYS A 4 -27.81 -14.20 -11.86
CA LYS A 4 -26.76 -13.31 -12.37
C LYS A 4 -25.47 -13.71 -11.69
N ALA A 5 -24.60 -14.37 -12.43
CA ALA A 5 -23.24 -14.65 -12.00
C ALA A 5 -22.56 -13.33 -11.67
N GLY A 6 -22.04 -13.19 -10.46
CA GLY A 6 -21.09 -12.16 -10.12
C GLY A 6 -21.46 -11.14 -9.04
N GLN A 7 -22.59 -11.22 -8.39
CA GLN A 7 -22.86 -10.35 -7.26
C GLN A 7 -22.13 -10.92 -6.01
N LEU A 8 -20.98 -10.34 -5.70
CA LEU A 8 -20.29 -10.61 -4.45
C LEU A 8 -21.18 -10.19 -3.28
N ARG A 9 -21.44 -11.10 -2.37
CA ARG A 9 -22.17 -10.80 -1.15
C ARG A 9 -21.19 -10.62 -0.01
N TYR A 10 -21.29 -9.51 0.70
CA TYR A 10 -20.54 -9.31 1.93
C TYR A 10 -21.10 -10.22 3.02
N GLN A 11 -20.20 -10.84 3.77
CA GLN A 11 -20.54 -11.52 5.00
C GLN A 11 -20.60 -10.53 6.16
N SER A 12 -19.64 -9.60 6.19
CA SER A 12 -19.59 -8.55 7.19
C SER A 12 -18.88 -7.32 6.63
N CYS A 13 -19.22 -6.17 7.16
CA CYS A 13 -18.55 -4.91 6.91
C CYS A 13 -18.42 -4.19 8.25
N SER A 14 -17.22 -3.72 8.57
CA SER A 14 -16.94 -3.01 9.81
C SER A 14 -15.96 -1.86 9.57
N MET A 15 -16.10 -0.80 10.39
CA MET A 15 -15.15 0.31 10.40
C MET A 15 -14.17 0.15 11.57
N ASN A 16 -12.89 0.34 11.29
CA ASN A 16 -11.85 0.45 12.30
C ASN A 16 -11.06 1.74 12.04
N GLY A 17 -11.38 2.78 12.80
CA GLY A 17 -10.92 4.13 12.49
C GLY A 17 -11.42 4.56 11.10
N ASN A 18 -10.51 4.95 10.23
CA ASN A 18 -10.80 5.35 8.85
C ASN A 18 -10.71 4.20 7.84
N LEU A 19 -10.63 2.95 8.31
CA LEU A 19 -10.56 1.76 7.44
C LEU A 19 -11.91 1.04 7.42
N LEU A 20 -12.43 0.86 6.22
CA LEU A 20 -13.54 -0.03 5.94
C LEU A 20 -13.00 -1.44 5.75
N ASN A 21 -13.46 -2.41 6.55
CA ASN A 21 -13.12 -3.81 6.38
C ASN A 21 -14.35 -4.57 5.87
N SER A 22 -14.15 -5.34 4.82
CA SER A 22 -15.20 -6.12 4.19
C SER A 22 -14.78 -7.56 4.01
N THR A 23 -15.66 -8.49 4.35
CA THR A 23 -15.47 -9.94 4.18
C THR A 23 -16.49 -10.45 3.17
N PHE A 24 -16.05 -11.28 2.24
CA PHE A 24 -16.92 -11.90 1.25
C PHE A 24 -17.60 -13.16 1.81
N ALA A 25 -18.86 -13.35 1.45
CA ALA A 25 -19.61 -14.56 1.81
C ALA A 25 -19.03 -15.84 1.15
N THR A 26 -18.36 -15.68 0.02
CA THR A 26 -17.67 -16.75 -0.71
C THR A 26 -16.27 -16.28 -1.08
N MET A 27 -15.27 -17.08 -0.74
CA MET A 27 -13.88 -16.79 -1.10
C MET A 27 -13.71 -16.77 -2.62
N ILE A 28 -12.90 -15.83 -3.10
CA ILE A 28 -12.63 -15.64 -4.53
C ILE A 28 -11.26 -16.20 -4.85
N LYS A 29 -11.21 -17.18 -5.76
CA LYS A 29 -9.94 -17.71 -6.23
C LYS A 29 -9.27 -16.72 -7.15
N VAL A 30 -7.99 -16.47 -6.91
CA VAL A 30 -7.15 -15.53 -7.66
C VAL A 30 -5.97 -16.30 -8.25
N ASN A 31 -5.60 -16.00 -9.49
CA ASN A 31 -4.37 -16.53 -10.06
C ASN A 31 -3.18 -15.76 -9.49
N ALA A 32 -2.23 -16.45 -8.88
CA ALA A 32 -1.02 -15.85 -8.31
C ALA A 32 -0.19 -15.07 -9.35
N ASP A 33 -0.14 -15.53 -10.61
CA ASP A 33 0.62 -14.87 -11.68
C ASP A 33 -0.04 -13.59 -12.18
N ASN A 34 -1.37 -13.49 -12.08
CA ASN A 34 -2.13 -12.32 -12.52
C ASN A 34 -3.36 -12.06 -11.63
N PRO A 35 -3.15 -11.66 -10.39
CA PRO A 35 -4.23 -11.40 -9.45
C PRO A 35 -5.13 -10.25 -9.88
N GLN A 36 -4.59 -9.29 -10.64
CA GLN A 36 -5.34 -8.12 -11.12
C GLN A 36 -6.53 -8.49 -11.99
N LYS A 37 -6.43 -9.57 -12.80
CA LYS A 37 -7.48 -9.94 -13.74
C LYS A 37 -8.83 -10.17 -13.05
N VAL A 38 -8.81 -10.80 -11.88
CA VAL A 38 -10.02 -11.06 -11.08
C VAL A 38 -10.38 -9.85 -10.23
N LEU A 39 -9.40 -9.27 -9.55
CA LEU A 39 -9.64 -8.18 -8.60
C LEU A 39 -10.05 -6.87 -9.27
N LYS A 40 -9.65 -6.64 -10.54
CA LYS A 40 -10.05 -5.44 -11.29
C LYS A 40 -11.57 -5.29 -11.41
N SER A 41 -12.31 -6.39 -11.55
CA SER A 41 -13.78 -6.33 -11.62
C SER A 41 -14.40 -5.93 -10.28
N ILE A 42 -13.76 -6.26 -9.17
CA ILE A 42 -14.19 -5.88 -7.82
C ILE A 42 -13.85 -4.41 -7.56
N VAL A 43 -12.61 -4.03 -7.84
CA VAL A 43 -12.14 -2.65 -7.64
C VAL A 43 -12.95 -1.65 -8.46
N ASN A 44 -13.32 -2.02 -9.69
CA ASN A 44 -14.06 -1.13 -10.60
C ASN A 44 -15.59 -1.16 -10.38
N ASP A 45 -16.08 -1.86 -9.36
CA ASP A 45 -17.51 -1.90 -9.03
C ASP A 45 -17.82 -0.84 -7.95
N PRO A 46 -18.58 0.21 -8.29
CA PRO A 46 -18.94 1.26 -7.32
C PRO A 46 -19.81 0.77 -6.16
N ASN A 47 -20.42 -0.42 -6.29
CA ASN A 47 -21.17 -1.05 -5.19
C ASN A 47 -20.27 -1.80 -4.22
N GLN A 48 -19.00 -2.02 -4.59
CA GLN A 48 -18.01 -2.74 -3.80
C GLN A 48 -17.00 -1.78 -3.19
N ILE A 49 -16.47 -0.85 -3.98
CA ILE A 49 -15.38 0.04 -3.61
C ILE A 49 -15.86 1.49 -3.69
N ILE A 50 -15.75 2.19 -2.57
CA ILE A 50 -16.01 3.63 -2.49
C ILE A 50 -14.93 4.37 -3.26
N ASP A 51 -15.31 5.36 -4.08
CA ASP A 51 -14.40 6.19 -4.88
C ASP A 51 -13.37 5.37 -5.69
N TRP A 52 -13.83 4.27 -6.26
CA TRP A 52 -13.01 3.26 -6.94
C TRP A 52 -12.07 3.83 -8.01
N LYS A 53 -12.40 4.95 -8.64
CA LYS A 53 -11.62 5.59 -9.70
C LYS A 53 -10.28 6.14 -9.21
N ASP A 54 -10.18 6.40 -7.90
CA ASP A 54 -8.98 6.98 -7.29
C ASP A 54 -7.86 5.97 -7.09
N TYR A 55 -8.18 4.67 -7.22
CA TYR A 55 -7.23 3.61 -6.91
C TYR A 55 -6.62 2.97 -8.16
N GLN A 56 -5.32 2.73 -8.08
CA GLN A 56 -4.56 2.01 -9.10
C GLN A 56 -3.77 0.88 -8.46
N TYR A 57 -3.63 -0.23 -9.19
CA TYR A 57 -2.82 -1.36 -8.75
C TYR A 57 -1.37 -0.94 -8.50
N SER A 58 -0.82 -1.35 -7.36
CA SER A 58 0.57 -1.13 -7.01
C SER A 58 1.30 -2.47 -6.87
N LYS A 59 2.11 -2.80 -7.88
CA LYS A 59 2.98 -3.98 -7.81
C LYS A 59 4.01 -3.82 -6.69
N ALA A 60 4.52 -2.61 -6.49
CA ALA A 60 5.55 -2.31 -5.50
C ALA A 60 5.11 -2.52 -4.05
N LEU A 61 3.81 -2.36 -3.76
CA LEU A 61 3.24 -2.54 -2.43
C LEU A 61 2.54 -3.90 -2.26
N SER A 62 2.42 -4.66 -3.35
CA SER A 62 1.79 -5.98 -3.34
C SER A 62 2.80 -7.07 -3.00
N THR A 63 2.36 -8.06 -2.24
CA THR A 63 3.13 -9.26 -1.89
C THR A 63 2.37 -10.50 -2.35
N LYS A 64 2.92 -11.70 -2.11
CA LYS A 64 2.22 -12.96 -2.38
C LYS A 64 0.93 -13.11 -1.57
N ASP A 65 0.85 -12.51 -0.38
CA ASP A 65 -0.27 -12.66 0.56
C ASP A 65 -1.17 -11.41 0.61
N THR A 66 -0.81 -10.34 -0.09
CA THR A 66 -1.58 -9.09 -0.09
C THR A 66 -1.48 -8.37 -1.43
N ILE A 67 -2.60 -8.13 -2.07
CA ILE A 67 -2.67 -7.33 -3.31
C ILE A 67 -3.16 -5.93 -2.97
N VAL A 68 -2.39 -4.93 -3.41
CA VAL A 68 -2.60 -3.53 -3.04
C VAL A 68 -3.00 -2.70 -4.26
N TYR A 69 -4.09 -1.95 -4.10
CA TYR A 69 -4.43 -0.79 -4.92
C TYR A 69 -4.29 0.45 -4.07
N THR A 70 -3.78 1.53 -4.62
CA THR A 70 -3.49 2.76 -3.86
C THR A 70 -3.92 4.00 -4.62
N GLN A 71 -4.34 5.01 -3.88
CA GLN A 71 -4.44 6.37 -4.40
C GLN A 71 -3.06 6.89 -4.76
N LYS A 72 -2.97 7.83 -5.68
CA LYS A 72 -1.72 8.44 -6.12
C LYS A 72 -1.80 9.96 -6.14
N VAL A 73 -0.68 10.58 -5.86
CA VAL A 73 -0.44 12.00 -6.08
C VAL A 73 0.85 12.15 -6.89
N ASN A 74 0.79 12.84 -8.03
CA ASN A 74 1.92 12.99 -8.95
C ASN A 74 2.57 11.64 -9.34
N ASP A 75 1.73 10.63 -9.63
CA ASP A 75 2.11 9.25 -9.96
C ASP A 75 2.74 8.44 -8.82
N GLU A 76 2.96 9.03 -7.65
CA GLU A 76 3.52 8.33 -6.50
C GLU A 76 2.41 7.78 -5.59
N PRO A 77 2.52 6.50 -5.17
CA PRO A 77 1.51 5.84 -4.35
C PRO A 77 1.56 6.30 -2.89
N PHE A 78 0.47 6.09 -2.16
CA PHE A 78 0.49 6.14 -0.70
C PHE A 78 0.97 4.80 -0.13
N TYR A 79 1.95 4.86 0.76
CA TYR A 79 2.50 3.67 1.44
C TYR A 79 1.60 3.18 2.57
N ASP A 80 0.95 4.11 3.26
CA ASP A 80 0.13 3.80 4.43
C ASP A 80 -1.29 3.37 4.03
N ASN A 81 -1.91 2.56 4.87
CA ASN A 81 -3.23 1.96 4.63
C ASN A 81 -4.35 2.98 4.39
N GLY A 82 -4.19 4.22 4.87
CA GLY A 82 -5.19 5.29 4.73
C GLY A 82 -5.60 5.60 3.29
N GLY A 83 -4.72 5.37 2.31
CA GLY A 83 -4.98 5.58 0.89
C GLY A 83 -4.96 4.29 0.07
N GLN A 84 -5.29 3.14 0.66
CA GLN A 84 -5.13 1.84 0.01
C GLN A 84 -6.37 0.97 0.11
N ILE A 85 -6.54 0.11 -0.91
CA ILE A 85 -7.35 -1.10 -0.83
C ILE A 85 -6.38 -2.27 -0.74
N ARG A 86 -6.53 -3.10 0.28
CA ARG A 86 -5.68 -4.27 0.52
C ARG A 86 -6.53 -5.52 0.52
N PHE A 87 -6.33 -6.36 -0.48
CA PHE A 87 -6.92 -7.70 -0.54
C PHE A 87 -6.00 -8.68 0.14
N HIS A 88 -6.49 -9.38 1.15
CA HIS A 88 -5.74 -10.40 1.89
C HIS A 88 -5.95 -11.77 1.27
N LEU A 89 -4.86 -12.41 0.86
CA LEU A 89 -4.85 -13.72 0.23
C LEU A 89 -4.45 -14.80 1.24
N LYS A 90 -5.14 -15.94 1.15
CA LYS A 90 -4.75 -17.17 1.82
C LYS A 90 -4.95 -18.34 0.85
N ASN A 91 -3.86 -19.04 0.53
CA ASN A 91 -3.88 -20.16 -0.42
C ASN A 91 -4.53 -19.78 -1.77
N ASP A 92 -4.16 -18.64 -2.35
CA ASP A 92 -4.70 -18.09 -3.59
C ASP A 92 -6.19 -17.71 -3.54
N TYR A 93 -6.77 -17.61 -2.37
CA TYR A 93 -8.14 -17.12 -2.18
C TYR A 93 -8.17 -15.80 -1.45
N VAL A 94 -8.98 -14.88 -1.94
CA VAL A 94 -9.32 -13.63 -1.26
C VAL A 94 -10.57 -13.85 -0.43
N GLN A 95 -10.46 -13.54 0.86
CA GLN A 95 -11.57 -13.60 1.82
C GLN A 95 -12.31 -12.26 1.97
N GLY A 96 -11.61 -11.17 1.67
CA GLY A 96 -12.12 -9.82 1.81
C GLY A 96 -11.03 -8.78 1.54
N TYR A 97 -11.33 -7.56 1.88
CA TYR A 97 -10.40 -6.43 1.73
C TYR A 97 -10.56 -5.41 2.85
N SER A 98 -9.54 -4.61 3.05
CA SER A 98 -9.63 -3.35 3.78
C SER A 98 -9.47 -2.18 2.81
N GLN A 99 -10.25 -1.12 3.01
CA GLN A 99 -10.19 0.10 2.21
C GLN A 99 -10.01 1.32 3.11
N GLY A 100 -8.99 2.12 2.84
CA GLY A 100 -8.84 3.48 3.35
C GLY A 100 -8.90 4.46 2.18
N HIS A 101 -9.56 5.60 2.38
CA HIS A 101 -9.64 6.69 1.41
C HIS A 101 -9.17 8.00 2.03
N LEU A 102 -8.34 8.73 1.30
CA LEU A 102 -7.84 10.04 1.69
C LEU A 102 -8.61 11.10 0.91
N ASP A 103 -9.41 11.86 1.64
CA ASP A 103 -10.19 12.97 1.12
C ASP A 103 -9.44 14.29 1.26
N ASN A 104 -9.85 15.27 0.46
CA ASN A 104 -9.43 16.67 0.58
C ASN A 104 -7.90 16.85 0.59
N LEU A 105 -7.19 16.10 -0.25
CA LEU A 105 -5.75 16.21 -0.39
C LEU A 105 -5.35 17.61 -0.84
N GLN A 106 -4.52 18.29 -0.06
CA GLN A 106 -4.03 19.63 -0.34
C GLN A 106 -2.50 19.67 -0.36
N THR A 107 -1.96 20.38 -1.32
CA THR A 107 -0.51 20.62 -1.39
C THR A 107 -0.12 21.71 -0.39
N LEU A 108 0.63 21.35 0.65
CA LEU A 108 1.07 22.31 1.66
C LEU A 108 2.24 23.18 1.21
N ARG A 109 3.05 22.69 0.29
CA ARG A 109 4.22 23.43 -0.24
C ARG A 109 4.42 23.10 -1.70
N GLY A 110 5.00 24.03 -2.46
CA GLY A 110 5.39 23.82 -3.84
C GLY A 110 6.38 22.66 -4.03
N ALA A 111 6.49 22.17 -5.26
CA ALA A 111 7.38 21.08 -5.63
C ALA A 111 8.83 21.34 -5.18
N ARG A 112 9.46 20.35 -4.57
CA ARG A 112 10.86 20.40 -4.12
C ARG A 112 11.59 19.17 -4.63
N LYS A 113 12.87 19.34 -4.94
CA LYS A 113 13.73 18.22 -5.33
C LYS A 113 13.89 17.25 -4.16
N THR A 114 13.64 15.97 -4.41
CA THR A 114 13.89 14.88 -3.47
C THR A 114 15.34 14.39 -3.57
N LEU A 115 15.82 13.73 -2.54
CA LEU A 115 17.04 12.94 -2.57
C LEU A 115 16.93 11.85 -3.63
N SER A 116 18.04 11.52 -4.28
CA SER A 116 18.07 10.35 -5.15
C SER A 116 18.00 9.05 -4.32
N GLN A 117 17.49 7.99 -4.95
CA GLN A 117 17.47 6.63 -4.38
C GLN A 117 18.82 6.23 -3.80
N LYS A 118 19.89 6.43 -4.59
CA LYS A 118 21.27 6.13 -4.18
C LYS A 118 21.65 6.88 -2.90
N ARG A 119 21.31 8.16 -2.81
CA ARG A 119 21.63 8.97 -1.62
C ARG A 119 20.86 8.49 -0.39
N ALA A 120 19.58 8.17 -0.57
CA ALA A 120 18.75 7.62 0.52
C ALA A 120 19.31 6.27 1.03
N LEU A 121 19.75 5.39 0.13
CA LEU A 121 20.37 4.11 0.52
C LEU A 121 21.69 4.31 1.29
N ILE A 122 22.54 5.27 0.86
CA ILE A 122 23.75 5.62 1.60
C ILE A 122 23.43 6.06 3.03
N TRP A 123 22.37 6.83 3.22
CA TRP A 123 21.96 7.26 4.56
C TRP A 123 21.47 6.08 5.43
N LEU A 124 20.71 5.12 4.87
CA LEU A 124 20.35 3.89 5.60
C LEU A 124 21.61 3.14 6.10
N TYR A 125 22.62 3.05 5.26
CA TYR A 125 23.90 2.44 5.64
C TYR A 125 24.59 3.23 6.75
N GLN A 126 24.71 4.53 6.61
CA GLN A 126 25.37 5.40 7.59
C GLN A 126 24.66 5.42 8.96
N TYR A 127 23.34 5.25 8.99
CA TYR A 127 22.55 5.13 10.21
C TYR A 127 22.47 3.70 10.77
N ASN A 128 23.24 2.75 10.25
CA ASN A 128 23.20 1.34 10.65
C ASN A 128 21.78 0.72 10.58
N LYS A 129 20.99 1.12 9.58
CA LYS A 129 19.62 0.62 9.38
C LYS A 129 19.52 -0.50 8.34
N LEU A 130 20.67 -0.85 7.71
CA LEU A 130 20.78 -2.01 6.83
C LEU A 130 21.32 -3.19 7.65
N PRO A 131 20.57 -4.29 7.77
CA PRO A 131 21.06 -5.50 8.43
C PRO A 131 22.28 -6.07 7.69
N SER A 132 23.20 -6.66 8.44
CA SER A 132 24.27 -7.45 7.85
C SER A 132 23.72 -8.61 7.03
N ASN A 133 24.42 -9.04 5.99
CA ASN A 133 24.02 -10.13 5.11
C ASN A 133 22.59 -9.95 4.57
N SER A 134 22.33 -8.79 3.98
CA SER A 134 21.04 -8.47 3.39
C SER A 134 21.16 -7.94 1.97
N THR A 135 20.08 -8.08 1.20
CA THR A 135 19.96 -7.59 -0.17
C THR A 135 18.80 -6.60 -0.23
N VAL A 136 18.98 -5.48 -0.92
CA VAL A 136 17.88 -4.56 -1.26
C VAL A 136 17.17 -5.12 -2.50
N GLU A 137 15.99 -5.69 -2.32
CA GLU A 137 15.21 -6.31 -3.39
C GLU A 137 14.52 -5.25 -4.26
N SER A 138 13.98 -4.21 -3.62
CA SER A 138 13.30 -3.13 -4.32
C SER A 138 13.41 -1.80 -3.58
N SER A 139 13.15 -0.71 -4.30
CA SER A 139 12.99 0.61 -3.72
C SER A 139 12.02 1.45 -4.52
N ASN A 140 11.14 2.15 -3.83
CA ASN A 140 10.08 2.93 -4.45
C ASN A 140 9.94 4.27 -3.72
N LEU A 141 9.64 5.33 -4.46
CA LEU A 141 9.18 6.57 -3.88
C LEU A 141 7.67 6.43 -3.60
N ALA A 142 7.23 6.87 -2.43
CA ALA A 142 5.82 6.82 -2.02
C ALA A 142 5.54 7.95 -1.04
N TYR A 143 4.27 8.29 -0.84
CA TYR A 143 3.88 9.17 0.25
C TYR A 143 3.65 8.37 1.53
N SER A 144 4.35 8.74 2.60
CA SER A 144 4.14 8.15 3.94
C SER A 144 3.65 9.21 4.92
N LYS A 145 2.81 8.77 5.84
CA LYS A 145 2.36 9.59 6.96
C LYS A 145 3.56 10.04 7.79
N MET A 146 3.67 11.33 8.00
CA MET A 146 4.68 11.93 8.88
C MET A 146 4.11 12.15 10.27
N LEU A 147 2.98 12.83 10.36
CA LEU A 147 2.34 13.19 11.63
C LEU A 147 0.87 13.56 11.40
N THR A 148 0.11 13.63 12.49
CA THR A 148 -1.26 14.17 12.49
C THR A 148 -1.31 15.37 13.45
N VAL A 149 -1.84 16.50 12.96
CA VAL A 149 -2.00 17.74 13.72
C VAL A 149 -3.41 18.27 13.53
N ASN A 150 -4.11 18.52 14.63
CA ASN A 150 -5.49 19.07 14.61
C ASN A 150 -6.43 18.30 13.65
N GLY A 151 -6.34 16.96 13.66
CA GLY A 151 -7.16 16.10 12.80
C GLY A 151 -6.69 15.99 11.35
N ASN A 152 -5.71 16.78 10.92
CA ASN A 152 -5.14 16.72 9.58
C ASN A 152 -3.88 15.86 9.56
N THR A 153 -3.77 14.95 8.61
CA THR A 153 -2.59 14.11 8.43
C THR A 153 -1.67 14.69 7.37
N VAL A 154 -0.40 14.82 7.72
CA VAL A 154 0.64 15.30 6.80
C VAL A 154 1.37 14.10 6.20
N TYR A 155 1.37 14.02 4.88
CA TYR A 155 2.12 13.03 4.11
C TYR A 155 3.34 13.68 3.45
N ILE A 156 4.42 12.94 3.38
CA ILE A 156 5.67 13.40 2.76
C ILE A 156 6.21 12.34 1.80
N PRO A 157 6.92 12.76 0.74
CA PRO A 157 7.65 11.83 -0.12
C PRO A 157 8.71 11.07 0.69
N THR A 158 8.72 9.76 0.51
CA THR A 158 9.49 8.81 1.30
C THR A 158 10.08 7.74 0.40
N TRP A 159 11.37 7.51 0.46
CA TRP A 159 11.97 6.31 -0.13
C TRP A 159 11.67 5.11 0.75
N VAL A 160 11.03 4.11 0.18
CA VAL A 160 10.72 2.82 0.83
C VAL A 160 11.63 1.77 0.23
N PHE A 161 12.42 1.10 1.06
CA PHE A 161 13.33 0.03 0.68
C PHE A 161 12.82 -1.29 1.23
N GLU A 162 12.69 -2.28 0.36
CA GLU A 162 12.45 -3.67 0.72
C GLU A 162 13.78 -4.39 0.84
N ILE A 163 14.06 -4.92 2.02
CA ILE A 163 15.35 -5.50 2.38
C ILE A 163 15.14 -6.92 2.83
N LYS A 164 15.77 -7.86 2.14
CA LYS A 164 15.74 -9.28 2.46
C LYS A 164 17.01 -9.70 3.21
N ASN A 165 16.83 -10.32 4.35
CA ASN A 165 17.93 -11.01 5.04
C ASN A 165 18.25 -12.31 4.29
N ASN A 166 19.50 -12.47 3.85
CA ASN A 166 19.90 -13.60 3.00
C ASN A 166 19.97 -14.93 3.76
N ALA A 167 20.15 -14.90 5.07
CA ALA A 167 20.20 -16.10 5.90
C ALA A 167 18.81 -16.62 6.26
N SER A 168 17.91 -15.74 6.70
CA SER A 168 16.56 -16.13 7.15
C SER A 168 15.49 -16.03 6.06
N GLY A 169 15.75 -15.30 4.97
CA GLY A 169 14.75 -14.95 3.96
C GLY A 169 13.73 -13.91 4.43
N THR A 170 13.87 -13.39 5.65
CA THR A 170 12.95 -12.40 6.22
C THR A 170 13.04 -11.09 5.45
N ILE A 171 11.89 -10.52 5.10
CA ILE A 171 11.78 -9.22 4.46
C ILE A 171 11.43 -8.17 5.51
N ILE A 172 12.15 -7.07 5.49
CA ILE A 172 11.89 -5.88 6.29
C ILE A 172 11.78 -4.67 5.37
N TYR A 173 11.02 -3.68 5.78
CA TYR A 173 10.92 -2.41 5.09
C TYR A 173 11.65 -1.33 5.88
N ARG A 174 12.33 -0.41 5.17
CA ARG A 174 12.95 0.78 5.75
C ARG A 174 12.52 2.00 4.97
N ARG A 175 12.20 3.06 5.71
CA ARG A 175 11.68 4.30 5.13
C ARG A 175 12.62 5.46 5.43
N ILE A 176 12.83 6.30 4.42
CA ILE A 176 13.63 7.53 4.53
C ILE A 176 12.83 8.70 3.98
N ASN A 177 12.71 9.76 4.76
CA ASN A 177 12.19 11.04 4.30
C ASN A 177 12.99 11.52 3.08
N ALA A 178 12.33 11.61 1.92
CA ALA A 178 12.99 11.93 0.68
C ALA A 178 13.47 13.39 0.57
N PHE A 179 13.07 14.26 1.49
CA PHE A 179 13.59 15.63 1.55
C PHE A 179 14.80 15.79 2.47
N THR A 180 14.78 15.14 3.62
CA THR A 180 15.78 15.36 4.67
C THR A 180 16.78 14.22 4.83
N GLY A 181 16.45 13.03 4.37
CA GLY A 181 17.24 11.81 4.61
C GLY A 181 17.06 11.22 5.99
N ALA A 182 16.17 11.75 6.82
CA ALA A 182 15.90 11.18 8.13
C ALA A 182 15.21 9.82 7.99
N VAL A 183 15.67 8.84 8.79
CA VAL A 183 15.01 7.53 8.88
C VAL A 183 13.65 7.70 9.55
N MET A 184 12.64 7.07 8.99
CA MET A 184 11.29 7.06 9.55
C MET A 184 11.08 5.70 10.22
N ASP A 185 10.73 5.73 11.50
CA ASP A 185 10.41 4.52 12.23
C ASP A 185 9.02 4.00 11.81
N ASP A 186 8.83 2.70 11.89
CA ASP A 186 7.53 2.08 11.70
C ASP A 186 6.72 2.30 12.99
N ASN A 187 5.70 3.15 12.92
CA ASN A 187 4.72 3.36 13.99
C ASN A 187 3.59 2.35 13.88
#